data_b3897b4b728e065f443d426f3b2c5fee
#
_entry.id   b3897b4b728e065f443d426f3b2c5fee
#
_cell.length_a   1.000
_cell.length_b   1.000
_cell.length_c   1.000
_cell.angle_alpha   90.00
_cell.angle_beta   90.00
_cell.angle_gamma   90.00
#
_symmetry.space_group_name_H-M   'P 1'
#
loop_
_entity.id
_entity.type
_entity.pdbx_description
1 polymer ?
#
loop_
_entity_poly.entity_id
_entity_poly.type
_entity_poly.pdbx_seq_one_letter_code
_entity_poly.pdbx_strand_id
1 'polypeptide(L)'
;MNIEKVPVRIYADDKGASRAVARRIAEVIRARAAEGRPAILGLATGHTPINVYRELTRMHRQEGLDFSHVITFNLDEYWPIAPTALQSYHMWMHENFFQLVNVRPENIHIPSGTVSEADLETHCRAYEEAIATAGGIDFQILGIGRLGHIGFNEPGSDRASRTRRLRLDKVTRRDAAADFFGEENVPQEAITMGVATILEAREIALLAFGEHKAPILRRAVEGEVAGAVAASFLQEHPHAAFYLDEAAAADLTRMATPWVLGPCPWDEALERQAVIWLARKLRRPILKLTDEDYAENGLADLIRARGGAYHANLNVFRRLMGTITGWPGGKEDKQRVLVLSPHPDDDVISMGGTLMRFVEQGHDVHVAYMVSGYLSVFDHDVRRQADFVRDFNRIFGLTPRQAEALEKRIDKFLRQKRPGDVDAPEVQAIKTLIRRTEANAAARFCGLAEDRVHFLELPFYDTGVVEKRPIGPQDVVPVRRLLEKVRPQIVFAAGDLSDPHGTHRQCLEAARLALEAYGASGAPAPALWLYRGAWQEWPAERIDMAVPLSPDELKRKRFAIFRHQSQKDRAMFPGPYDSREFWQRAEERNMATAALYDALGLPEYHAIEAFARWPLARSAHAEAQLGSE
;
A
#
# COMPACT_ATOMS: atom_id res chain seq x y z
N MET A 1 0.99 0.71 -32.98
CA MET A 1 0.13 1.78 -32.38
C MET A 1 0.69 2.08 -31.01
N ASN A 2 0.91 3.36 -30.70
CA ASN A 2 1.33 3.72 -29.35
C ASN A 2 0.09 3.65 -28.44
N ILE A 3 -0.04 2.59 -27.63
CA ILE A 3 -1.18 2.39 -26.72
C ILE A 3 -1.10 3.39 -25.55
N GLU A 4 0.11 3.67 -25.08
CA GLU A 4 0.35 4.68 -24.08
C GLU A 4 0.31 6.07 -24.73
N LYS A 5 -0.63 6.89 -24.29
CA LYS A 5 -0.89 8.21 -24.87
C LYS A 5 -0.16 9.35 -24.15
N VAL A 6 0.58 9.01 -23.10
CA VAL A 6 1.45 9.91 -22.32
C VAL A 6 2.71 9.13 -21.93
N PRO A 7 3.89 9.76 -21.86
CA PRO A 7 5.12 9.11 -21.45
C PRO A 7 5.01 8.48 -20.05
N VAL A 8 5.42 7.21 -19.94
CA VAL A 8 5.46 6.47 -18.68
C VAL A 8 6.87 5.96 -18.42
N ARG A 9 7.39 6.23 -17.23
CA ARG A 9 8.70 5.77 -16.73
C ARG A 9 8.45 4.84 -15.55
N ILE A 10 8.92 3.60 -15.64
CA ILE A 10 8.73 2.57 -14.62
C ILE A 10 10.05 2.34 -13.90
N TYR A 11 10.00 2.27 -12.58
CA TYR A 11 11.14 2.05 -11.70
C TYR A 11 10.89 0.79 -10.85
N ALA A 12 11.95 0.21 -10.33
CA ALA A 12 11.85 -0.98 -9.48
C ALA A 12 11.04 -0.71 -8.19
N ASP A 13 11.12 0.52 -7.68
CA ASP A 13 10.43 0.94 -6.45
C ASP A 13 10.07 2.43 -6.46
N ASP A 14 9.32 2.86 -5.45
CA ASP A 14 8.91 4.24 -5.22
C ASP A 14 10.10 5.18 -4.95
N LYS A 15 11.20 4.67 -4.37
CA LYS A 15 12.40 5.46 -4.07
C LYS A 15 13.13 5.84 -5.36
N GLY A 16 13.28 4.89 -6.31
CA GLY A 16 13.89 5.15 -7.63
C GLY A 16 13.10 6.21 -8.41
N ALA A 17 11.78 6.05 -8.51
CA ALA A 17 10.91 7.02 -9.16
C ALA A 17 10.99 8.41 -8.50
N SER A 18 10.94 8.47 -7.18
CA SER A 18 11.02 9.71 -6.41
C SER A 18 12.36 10.43 -6.58
N ARG A 19 13.49 9.70 -6.61
CA ARG A 19 14.82 10.26 -6.90
C ARG A 19 14.89 10.88 -8.29
N ALA A 20 14.31 10.20 -9.29
CA ALA A 20 14.29 10.71 -10.66
C ALA A 20 13.52 12.04 -10.76
N VAL A 21 12.35 12.14 -10.10
CA VAL A 21 11.57 13.39 -10.05
C VAL A 21 12.31 14.48 -9.26
N ALA A 22 12.91 14.16 -8.12
CA ALA A 22 13.68 15.11 -7.32
C ALA A 22 14.88 15.68 -8.07
N ARG A 23 15.61 14.85 -8.83
CA ARG A 23 16.70 15.31 -9.72
C ARG A 23 16.18 16.28 -10.78
N ARG A 24 15.04 15.97 -11.40
CA ARG A 24 14.44 16.84 -12.41
C ARG A 24 14.05 18.19 -11.83
N ILE A 25 13.44 18.23 -10.65
CA ILE A 25 13.14 19.47 -9.93
C ILE A 25 14.42 20.26 -9.62
N ALA A 26 15.46 19.60 -9.14
CA ALA A 26 16.75 20.24 -8.86
C ALA A 26 17.39 20.86 -10.13
N GLU A 27 17.27 20.20 -11.28
CA GLU A 27 17.69 20.75 -12.59
C GLU A 27 16.89 22.04 -12.93
N VAL A 28 15.58 22.03 -12.76
CA VAL A 28 14.71 23.20 -12.99
C VAL A 28 15.11 24.35 -12.07
N ILE A 29 15.32 24.10 -10.78
CA ILE A 29 15.77 25.12 -9.82
C ILE A 29 17.11 25.73 -10.26
N ARG A 30 18.10 24.88 -10.59
CA ARG A 30 19.42 25.37 -11.01
C ARG A 30 19.36 26.14 -12.34
N ALA A 31 18.57 25.68 -13.30
CA ALA A 31 18.40 26.38 -14.58
C ALA A 31 17.78 27.76 -14.39
N ARG A 32 16.71 27.86 -13.58
CA ARG A 32 16.08 29.16 -13.30
C ARG A 32 17.01 30.11 -12.53
N ALA A 33 17.73 29.60 -11.57
CA ALA A 33 18.74 30.37 -10.84
C ALA A 33 19.83 30.93 -11.78
N ALA A 34 20.31 30.14 -12.74
CA ALA A 34 21.26 30.57 -13.76
C ALA A 34 20.70 31.66 -14.69
N GLU A 35 19.38 31.68 -14.91
CA GLU A 35 18.66 32.73 -15.64
C GLU A 35 18.39 33.97 -14.77
N GLY A 36 18.73 33.95 -13.48
CA GLY A 36 18.42 35.05 -12.54
C GLY A 36 16.93 35.17 -12.22
N ARG A 37 16.16 34.10 -12.35
CA ARG A 37 14.69 34.06 -12.14
C ARG A 37 14.33 33.02 -11.06
N PRO A 38 13.21 33.23 -10.35
CA PRO A 38 12.70 32.22 -9.44
C PRO A 38 12.24 30.97 -10.20
N ALA A 39 12.43 29.79 -9.58
CA ALA A 39 11.76 28.56 -10.00
C ALA A 39 10.39 28.48 -9.33
N ILE A 40 9.33 28.26 -10.11
CA ILE A 40 7.96 28.17 -9.62
C ILE A 40 7.53 26.71 -9.61
N LEU A 41 7.30 26.16 -8.41
CA LEU A 41 6.97 24.76 -8.21
C LEU A 41 5.51 24.57 -7.77
N GLY A 42 4.80 23.73 -8.47
CA GLY A 42 3.50 23.20 -8.05
C GLY A 42 3.68 21.94 -7.20
N LEU A 43 3.20 21.95 -5.97
CA LEU A 43 3.47 20.90 -4.99
C LEU A 43 2.20 20.14 -4.61
N ALA A 44 2.33 18.84 -4.39
CA ALA A 44 1.29 17.93 -3.91
C ALA A 44 1.55 17.52 -2.46
N THR A 45 0.52 17.12 -1.75
CA THR A 45 0.59 16.55 -0.40
C THR A 45 0.31 15.04 -0.40
N GLY A 46 0.39 14.42 0.77
CA GLY A 46 0.12 13.01 0.98
C GLY A 46 1.34 12.11 0.89
N HIS A 47 1.13 10.80 0.95
CA HIS A 47 2.21 9.82 1.08
C HIS A 47 3.06 9.67 -0.19
N THR A 48 2.50 9.94 -1.37
CA THR A 48 3.18 9.70 -2.65
C THR A 48 4.41 10.60 -2.84
N PRO A 49 4.36 11.93 -2.64
CA PRO A 49 5.51 12.82 -2.88
C PRO A 49 6.53 12.86 -1.74
N ILE A 50 6.30 12.19 -0.61
CA ILE A 50 7.15 12.31 0.58
C ILE A 50 8.62 11.97 0.32
N ASN A 51 8.88 10.94 -0.49
CA ASN A 51 10.25 10.55 -0.84
C ASN A 51 10.91 11.54 -1.81
N VAL A 52 10.13 12.28 -2.61
CA VAL A 52 10.65 13.40 -3.42
C VAL A 52 11.13 14.53 -2.49
N TYR A 53 10.33 14.91 -1.50
CA TYR A 53 10.71 15.97 -0.54
C TYR A 53 11.90 15.57 0.33
N ARG A 54 11.98 14.31 0.74
CA ARG A 54 13.17 13.78 1.47
C ARG A 54 14.42 13.88 0.63
N GLU A 55 14.36 13.53 -0.65
CA GLU A 55 15.49 13.61 -1.55
C GLU A 55 15.87 15.06 -1.86
N LEU A 56 14.92 15.96 -2.07
CA LEU A 56 15.19 17.39 -2.21
C LEU A 56 15.81 17.99 -0.95
N THR A 57 15.35 17.58 0.24
CA THR A 57 15.97 17.96 1.52
C THR A 57 17.40 17.44 1.64
N ARG A 58 17.65 16.20 1.21
CA ARG A 58 19.01 15.65 1.17
C ARG A 58 19.92 16.46 0.24
N MET A 59 19.43 16.76 -0.97
CA MET A 59 20.16 17.60 -1.94
C MET A 59 20.45 19.00 -1.39
N HIS A 60 19.48 19.61 -0.68
CA HIS A 60 19.69 20.88 0.00
C HIS A 60 20.83 20.81 1.02
N ARG A 61 20.78 19.81 1.91
CA ARG A 61 21.74 19.69 3.03
C ARG A 61 23.11 19.19 2.62
N GLN A 62 23.19 18.32 1.61
CA GLN A 62 24.43 17.63 1.22
C GLN A 62 25.03 18.14 -0.10
N GLU A 63 24.22 18.67 -1.01
CA GLU A 63 24.65 19.12 -2.33
C GLU A 63 24.51 20.64 -2.52
N GLY A 64 24.01 21.37 -1.50
CA GLY A 64 23.86 22.82 -1.55
C GLY A 64 22.76 23.30 -2.50
N LEU A 65 21.71 22.51 -2.77
CA LEU A 65 20.57 22.96 -3.56
C LEU A 65 19.85 24.10 -2.83
N ASP A 66 19.80 25.28 -3.46
CA ASP A 66 19.30 26.51 -2.85
C ASP A 66 17.82 26.73 -3.22
N PHE A 67 16.96 26.83 -2.20
CA PHE A 67 15.52 27.11 -2.34
C PHE A 67 15.15 28.57 -2.05
N SER A 68 16.12 29.45 -1.73
CA SER A 68 15.83 30.85 -1.38
C SER A 68 15.15 31.66 -2.49
N HIS A 69 15.30 31.21 -3.75
CA HIS A 69 14.69 31.80 -4.93
C HIS A 69 13.53 30.94 -5.50
N VAL A 70 13.06 29.97 -4.74
CA VAL A 70 11.91 29.13 -5.15
C VAL A 70 10.61 29.74 -4.65
N ILE A 71 9.59 29.73 -5.51
CA ILE A 71 8.19 30.07 -5.16
C ILE A 71 7.38 28.78 -5.29
N THR A 72 6.53 28.49 -4.32
CA THR A 72 5.75 27.25 -4.29
C THR A 72 4.25 27.52 -4.27
N PHE A 73 3.50 26.71 -5.01
CA PHE A 73 2.04 26.70 -5.00
C PHE A 73 1.55 25.28 -4.73
N ASN A 74 0.84 25.07 -3.62
CA ASN A 74 0.24 23.77 -3.32
C ASN A 74 -1.06 23.58 -4.11
N LEU A 75 -1.35 22.33 -4.49
CA LEU A 75 -2.54 21.96 -5.26
C LEU A 75 -3.84 22.29 -4.54
N ASP A 76 -3.89 22.05 -3.24
CA ASP A 76 -5.15 21.97 -2.49
C ASP A 76 -4.99 22.13 -0.98
N GLU A 77 -6.12 22.29 -0.30
CA GLU A 77 -6.29 22.20 1.13
C GLU A 77 -7.75 21.80 1.45
N TYR A 78 -7.96 21.06 2.52
CA TYR A 78 -9.29 20.81 3.06
C TYR A 78 -9.99 22.09 3.51
N TRP A 79 -11.31 22.12 3.38
CA TRP A 79 -12.11 23.26 3.82
C TRP A 79 -13.45 22.83 4.46
N PRO A 80 -13.80 23.36 5.68
CA PRO A 80 -12.95 24.21 6.52
C PRO A 80 -11.91 23.39 7.32
N ILE A 81 -10.70 23.94 7.48
CA ILE A 81 -9.66 23.39 8.33
C ILE A 81 -8.72 24.49 8.84
N ALA A 82 -8.31 24.42 10.10
CA ALA A 82 -7.31 25.35 10.64
C ALA A 82 -5.89 24.96 10.16
N PRO A 83 -5.01 25.91 9.79
CA PRO A 83 -3.65 25.63 9.33
C PRO A 83 -2.78 24.94 10.39
N THR A 84 -3.17 25.02 11.68
CA THR A 84 -2.53 24.35 12.82
C THR A 84 -3.12 22.98 13.11
N ALA A 85 -4.16 22.55 12.39
CA ALA A 85 -4.70 21.20 12.54
C ALA A 85 -3.70 20.18 12.01
N LEU A 86 -3.56 19.06 12.71
CA LEU A 86 -2.62 18.00 12.38
C LEU A 86 -2.82 17.46 10.95
N GLN A 87 -4.06 17.48 10.46
CA GLN A 87 -4.45 16.96 9.15
C GLN A 87 -4.44 18.01 8.04
N SER A 88 -4.16 19.30 8.34
CA SER A 88 -4.09 20.32 7.30
C SER A 88 -2.88 20.10 6.41
N TYR A 89 -3.03 20.36 5.13
CA TYR A 89 -1.91 20.30 4.18
C TYR A 89 -0.88 21.38 4.45
N HIS A 90 -1.32 22.50 5.05
CA HIS A 90 -0.41 23.52 5.53
C HIS A 90 0.57 22.96 6.59
N MET A 91 0.05 22.30 7.65
CA MET A 91 0.90 21.68 8.68
C MET A 91 1.78 20.58 8.09
N TRP A 92 1.18 19.72 7.25
CA TRP A 92 1.88 18.61 6.62
C TRP A 92 3.08 19.08 5.79
N MET A 93 2.90 20.13 4.95
CA MET A 93 3.98 20.68 4.13
C MET A 93 5.08 21.33 4.96
N HIS A 94 4.72 22.03 6.03
CA HIS A 94 5.71 22.60 6.95
C HIS A 94 6.58 21.52 7.60
N GLU A 95 5.99 20.46 8.14
CA GLU A 95 6.71 19.40 8.82
C GLU A 95 7.56 18.57 7.86
N ASN A 96 7.05 18.26 6.66
CA ASN A 96 7.70 17.33 5.76
C ASN A 96 8.61 17.98 4.71
N PHE A 97 8.56 19.30 4.54
CA PHE A 97 9.38 19.98 3.54
C PHE A 97 9.85 21.37 3.94
N PHE A 98 8.94 22.32 4.19
CA PHE A 98 9.32 23.73 4.27
C PHE A 98 10.26 24.07 5.42
N GLN A 99 10.13 23.42 6.58
CA GLN A 99 11.06 23.58 7.71
C GLN A 99 12.45 22.93 7.48
N LEU A 100 12.57 22.11 6.44
CA LEU A 100 13.77 21.32 6.17
C LEU A 100 14.66 21.92 5.09
N VAL A 101 14.19 22.98 4.40
CA VAL A 101 14.88 23.71 3.33
C VAL A 101 14.80 25.22 3.58
N ASN A 102 15.52 26.03 2.78
CA ASN A 102 15.61 27.47 2.97
C ASN A 102 14.65 28.29 2.06
N VAL A 103 13.46 27.74 1.74
CA VAL A 103 12.44 28.51 1.03
C VAL A 103 11.95 29.67 1.91
N ARG A 104 11.75 30.86 1.31
CA ARG A 104 11.30 32.05 2.06
C ARG A 104 9.82 31.93 2.36
N PRO A 105 9.35 32.26 3.59
CA PRO A 105 7.93 32.15 3.97
C PRO A 105 6.97 32.89 3.03
N GLU A 106 7.35 34.07 2.52
CA GLU A 106 6.57 34.88 1.58
C GLU A 106 6.39 34.21 0.21
N ASN A 107 7.21 33.22 -0.12
CA ASN A 107 7.16 32.46 -1.37
C ASN A 107 6.37 31.16 -1.25
N ILE A 108 5.78 30.87 -0.09
CA ILE A 108 4.98 29.67 0.14
C ILE A 108 3.49 30.02 -0.01
N HIS A 109 2.85 29.43 -1.01
CA HIS A 109 1.42 29.63 -1.27
C HIS A 109 0.68 28.31 -1.11
N ILE A 110 -0.28 28.27 -0.16
CA ILE A 110 -1.19 27.15 0.10
C ILE A 110 -2.60 27.72 0.17
N PRO A 111 -3.62 27.09 -0.45
CA PRO A 111 -5.00 27.54 -0.31
C PRO A 111 -5.40 27.61 1.18
N SER A 112 -6.13 28.64 1.58
CA SER A 112 -6.49 28.83 2.98
C SER A 112 -7.72 28.01 3.37
N GLY A 113 -7.55 27.06 4.28
CA GLY A 113 -8.65 26.30 4.86
C GLY A 113 -9.55 27.08 5.82
N THR A 114 -9.20 28.35 6.13
CA THR A 114 -9.96 29.21 7.07
C THR A 114 -10.65 30.39 6.39
N VAL A 115 -10.56 30.52 5.08
CA VAL A 115 -11.26 31.58 4.34
C VAL A 115 -12.78 31.47 4.55
N SER A 116 -13.46 32.60 4.72
CA SER A 116 -14.91 32.61 4.89
C SER A 116 -15.62 32.17 3.60
N GLU A 117 -16.82 31.62 3.72
CA GLU A 117 -17.61 31.20 2.55
C GLU A 117 -17.87 32.37 1.59
N ALA A 118 -18.06 33.58 2.11
CA ALA A 118 -18.28 34.79 1.32
C ALA A 118 -17.04 35.21 0.50
N ASP A 119 -15.84 34.92 1.00
CA ASP A 119 -14.58 35.32 0.38
C ASP A 119 -13.96 34.22 -0.49
N LEU A 120 -14.53 32.99 -0.52
CA LEU A 120 -13.97 31.84 -1.20
C LEU A 120 -13.66 32.09 -2.68
N GLU A 121 -14.61 32.69 -3.42
CA GLU A 121 -14.43 32.95 -4.85
C GLU A 121 -13.31 33.98 -5.09
N THR A 122 -13.26 35.03 -4.25
CA THR A 122 -12.21 36.04 -4.32
C THR A 122 -10.85 35.43 -3.97
N HIS A 123 -10.79 34.55 -2.96
CA HIS A 123 -9.57 33.84 -2.60
C HIS A 123 -9.07 32.93 -3.74
N CYS A 124 -9.97 32.19 -4.38
CA CYS A 124 -9.60 31.32 -5.51
C CYS A 124 -9.09 32.14 -6.72
N ARG A 125 -9.72 33.27 -7.02
CA ARG A 125 -9.22 34.18 -8.08
C ARG A 125 -7.85 34.76 -7.74
N ALA A 126 -7.65 35.23 -6.51
CA ALA A 126 -6.37 35.76 -6.06
C ALA A 126 -5.26 34.71 -6.13
N TYR A 127 -5.58 33.43 -5.88
CA TYR A 127 -4.64 32.33 -6.03
C TYR A 127 -4.19 32.13 -7.49
N GLU A 128 -5.13 32.16 -8.44
CA GLU A 128 -4.84 32.11 -9.88
C GLU A 128 -4.00 33.34 -10.34
N GLU A 129 -4.34 34.53 -9.85
CA GLU A 129 -3.60 35.77 -10.15
C GLU A 129 -2.16 35.69 -9.58
N ALA A 130 -1.97 35.13 -8.41
CA ALA A 130 -0.64 34.94 -7.83
C ALA A 130 0.22 33.97 -8.68
N ILE A 131 -0.34 32.86 -9.17
CA ILE A 131 0.34 31.95 -10.10
C ILE A 131 0.74 32.69 -11.40
N ALA A 132 -0.19 33.45 -11.99
CA ALA A 132 0.06 34.18 -13.21
C ALA A 132 1.13 35.28 -13.01
N THR A 133 1.06 36.02 -11.90
CA THR A 133 2.02 37.07 -11.55
C THR A 133 3.43 36.52 -11.30
N ALA A 134 3.53 35.36 -10.71
CA ALA A 134 4.81 34.64 -10.54
C ALA A 134 5.41 34.18 -11.89
N GLY A 135 4.61 34.17 -12.96
CA GLY A 135 5.02 33.77 -14.32
C GLY A 135 4.61 32.35 -14.71
N GLY A 136 3.70 31.71 -13.96
CA GLY A 136 3.20 30.37 -14.18
C GLY A 136 4.12 29.28 -13.61
N ILE A 137 3.59 28.08 -13.39
CA ILE A 137 4.29 26.96 -12.77
C ILE A 137 5.32 26.36 -13.74
N ASP A 138 6.57 26.26 -13.32
CA ASP A 138 7.65 25.62 -14.09
C ASP A 138 7.58 24.10 -14.03
N PHE A 139 7.32 23.54 -12.84
CA PHE A 139 7.24 22.11 -12.62
C PHE A 139 6.12 21.76 -11.62
N GLN A 140 5.17 20.95 -12.04
CA GLN A 140 4.05 20.49 -11.21
C GLN A 140 4.23 19.04 -10.81
N ILE A 141 4.19 18.76 -9.50
CA ILE A 141 4.09 17.41 -8.96
C ILE A 141 2.62 17.03 -8.78
N LEU A 142 2.24 15.82 -9.19
CA LEU A 142 0.91 15.27 -8.99
C LEU A 142 0.98 13.88 -8.36
N GLY A 143 -0.01 13.57 -7.53
CA GLY A 143 -0.42 12.19 -7.25
C GLY A 143 -1.67 11.84 -8.06
N ILE A 144 -2.14 10.59 -7.96
CA ILE A 144 -3.41 10.14 -8.53
C ILE A 144 -4.26 9.49 -7.45
N GLY A 145 -5.50 9.92 -7.32
CA GLY A 145 -6.47 9.26 -6.45
C GLY A 145 -6.99 7.96 -7.05
N ARG A 146 -7.67 7.16 -6.23
CA ARG A 146 -8.24 5.87 -6.65
C ARG A 146 -9.28 6.01 -7.77
N LEU A 147 -9.99 7.13 -7.80
CA LEU A 147 -10.96 7.45 -8.84
C LEU A 147 -10.34 8.17 -10.05
N GLY A 148 -9.02 8.38 -10.06
CA GLY A 148 -8.32 9.06 -11.14
C GLY A 148 -8.29 10.59 -11.03
N HIS A 149 -8.60 11.14 -9.86
CA HIS A 149 -8.48 12.57 -9.61
C HIS A 149 -7.01 13.00 -9.48
N ILE A 150 -6.71 14.23 -9.88
CA ILE A 150 -5.45 14.96 -9.68
C ILE A 150 -5.74 16.23 -8.87
N GLY A 151 -4.95 16.51 -7.81
CA GLY A 151 -5.45 17.38 -6.74
C GLY A 151 -6.76 16.78 -6.21
N PHE A 152 -7.73 17.59 -5.87
CA PHE A 152 -9.09 17.09 -5.59
C PHE A 152 -10.05 17.23 -6.79
N ASN A 153 -9.55 17.25 -8.04
CA ASN A 153 -10.42 17.24 -9.22
C ASN A 153 -11.12 15.89 -9.38
N GLU A 154 -12.22 15.71 -8.64
CA GLU A 154 -13.03 14.48 -8.58
C GLU A 154 -13.65 14.14 -9.95
N PRO A 155 -14.13 12.89 -10.16
CA PRO A 155 -14.81 12.49 -11.38
C PRO A 155 -15.93 13.46 -11.77
N GLY A 156 -15.93 13.87 -13.03
CA GLY A 156 -16.83 14.91 -13.55
C GLY A 156 -16.24 16.32 -13.55
N SER A 157 -15.01 16.52 -13.10
CA SER A 157 -14.31 17.80 -13.20
C SER A 157 -14.10 18.17 -14.68
N ASP A 158 -14.40 19.42 -15.01
CA ASP A 158 -14.23 19.97 -16.35
C ASP A 158 -12.74 20.26 -16.63
N ARG A 159 -12.32 20.03 -17.88
CA ARG A 159 -10.99 20.38 -18.37
C ARG A 159 -10.66 21.87 -18.22
N ALA A 160 -11.65 22.75 -18.37
CA ALA A 160 -11.50 24.20 -18.24
C ALA A 160 -11.57 24.70 -16.79
N SER A 161 -11.73 23.80 -15.81
CA SER A 161 -11.87 24.22 -14.41
C SER A 161 -10.64 24.95 -13.89
N ARG A 162 -10.88 26.00 -13.11
CA ARG A 162 -9.88 26.77 -12.38
C ARG A 162 -9.91 26.45 -10.90
N THR A 163 -9.04 27.07 -10.12
CA THR A 163 -9.02 26.94 -8.65
C THR A 163 -10.41 27.26 -8.09
N ARG A 164 -10.94 26.32 -7.30
CA ARG A 164 -12.30 26.38 -6.79
C ARG A 164 -12.52 25.54 -5.54
N ARG A 165 -13.58 25.84 -4.80
CA ARG A 165 -14.16 24.92 -3.84
C ARG A 165 -14.90 23.80 -4.56
N LEU A 166 -14.79 22.58 -4.02
CA LEU A 166 -15.59 21.45 -4.47
C LEU A 166 -15.91 20.51 -3.30
N ARG A 167 -16.90 19.65 -3.52
CA ARG A 167 -17.26 18.60 -2.59
C ARG A 167 -16.45 17.34 -2.88
N LEU A 168 -15.88 16.75 -1.83
CA LEU A 168 -15.10 15.52 -1.93
C LEU A 168 -16.02 14.31 -2.14
N ASP A 169 -15.61 13.40 -3.02
CA ASP A 169 -16.27 12.11 -3.20
C ASP A 169 -16.20 11.29 -1.90
N LYS A 170 -17.19 10.43 -1.72
CA LYS A 170 -17.24 9.52 -0.56
C LYS A 170 -16.02 8.60 -0.51
N VAL A 171 -15.51 8.16 -1.67
CA VAL A 171 -14.30 7.32 -1.77
C VAL A 171 -13.09 8.09 -1.28
N THR A 172 -12.90 9.34 -1.73
CA THR A 172 -11.81 10.22 -1.32
C THR A 172 -11.83 10.46 0.19
N ARG A 173 -13.01 10.74 0.77
CA ARG A 173 -13.14 10.90 2.22
C ARG A 173 -12.83 9.63 3.00
N ARG A 174 -13.23 8.47 2.50
CA ARG A 174 -12.88 7.18 3.11
C ARG A 174 -11.40 6.88 3.04
N ASP A 175 -10.74 7.22 1.93
CA ASP A 175 -9.29 7.03 1.79
C ASP A 175 -8.52 7.90 2.79
N ALA A 176 -9.05 9.10 3.13
CA ALA A 176 -8.49 10.00 4.13
C ALA A 176 -8.92 9.65 5.58
N ALA A 177 -9.89 8.76 5.78
CA ALA A 177 -10.47 8.49 7.10
C ALA A 177 -9.43 8.09 8.16
N ALA A 178 -8.36 7.41 7.75
CA ALA A 178 -7.26 7.03 8.65
C ALA A 178 -6.55 8.25 9.24
N ASP A 179 -6.27 9.24 8.41
CA ASP A 179 -5.53 10.44 8.80
C ASP A 179 -6.39 11.35 9.69
N PHE A 180 -7.72 11.23 9.56
CA PHE A 180 -8.70 11.99 10.34
C PHE A 180 -9.31 11.21 11.52
N PHE A 181 -8.85 9.98 11.81
CA PHE A 181 -9.39 9.12 12.87
C PHE A 181 -10.90 8.82 12.75
N GLY A 182 -11.39 8.74 11.51
CA GLY A 182 -12.78 8.43 11.16
C GLY A 182 -13.27 9.18 9.92
N GLU A 183 -14.12 8.54 9.09
CA GLU A 183 -14.71 9.16 7.88
C GLU A 183 -15.55 10.40 8.22
N GLU A 184 -16.22 10.38 9.38
CA GLU A 184 -17.05 11.46 9.89
C GLU A 184 -16.28 12.73 10.21
N ASN A 185 -14.96 12.62 10.42
CA ASN A 185 -14.09 13.74 10.78
C ASN A 185 -13.43 14.38 9.54
N VAL A 186 -13.50 13.72 8.40
CA VAL A 186 -12.94 14.25 7.14
C VAL A 186 -13.82 15.39 6.64
N PRO A 187 -13.26 16.58 6.36
CA PRO A 187 -14.01 17.67 5.75
C PRO A 187 -14.74 17.21 4.47
N GLN A 188 -15.94 17.72 4.25
CA GLN A 188 -16.73 17.32 3.09
C GLN A 188 -16.32 18.06 1.82
N GLU A 189 -15.57 19.13 1.95
CA GLU A 189 -15.19 20.03 0.87
C GLU A 189 -13.69 20.34 0.93
N ALA A 190 -13.16 20.81 -0.18
CA ALA A 190 -11.78 21.23 -0.31
C ALA A 190 -11.67 22.39 -1.32
N ILE A 191 -10.58 23.15 -1.26
CA ILE A 191 -10.17 24.10 -2.28
C ILE A 191 -9.05 23.43 -3.08
N THR A 192 -9.15 23.41 -4.41
CA THR A 192 -8.16 22.77 -5.27
C THR A 192 -7.90 23.56 -6.54
N MET A 193 -6.65 23.54 -7.01
CA MET A 193 -6.34 23.98 -8.38
C MET A 193 -7.20 23.22 -9.38
N GLY A 194 -7.73 23.91 -10.37
CA GLY A 194 -8.49 23.29 -11.44
C GLY A 194 -7.62 22.54 -12.44
N VAL A 195 -8.26 21.72 -13.29
CA VAL A 195 -7.57 20.96 -14.33
C VAL A 195 -6.82 21.89 -15.29
N ALA A 196 -7.46 23.01 -15.73
CA ALA A 196 -6.81 23.97 -16.62
C ALA A 196 -5.58 24.61 -15.98
N THR A 197 -5.65 25.00 -14.70
CA THR A 197 -4.52 25.55 -13.96
C THR A 197 -3.35 24.59 -13.91
N ILE A 198 -3.62 23.30 -13.66
CA ILE A 198 -2.61 22.23 -13.66
C ILE A 198 -1.99 22.06 -15.05
N LEU A 199 -2.81 22.03 -16.11
CA LEU A 199 -2.35 21.84 -17.49
C LEU A 199 -1.57 23.05 -18.05
N GLU A 200 -1.62 24.21 -17.42
CA GLU A 200 -0.81 25.37 -17.79
C GLU A 200 0.64 25.31 -17.25
N ALA A 201 0.97 24.36 -16.39
CA ALA A 201 2.35 24.13 -15.96
C ALA A 201 3.25 23.77 -17.14
N ARG A 202 4.53 24.17 -17.12
CA ARG A 202 5.45 23.90 -18.21
C ARG A 202 5.87 22.43 -18.29
N GLU A 203 5.99 21.80 -17.15
CA GLU A 203 6.32 20.36 -17.02
C GLU A 203 5.50 19.75 -15.88
N ILE A 204 5.01 18.51 -16.07
CA ILE A 204 4.18 17.82 -15.10
C ILE A 204 4.75 16.42 -14.84
N ALA A 205 4.97 16.10 -13.57
CA ALA A 205 5.29 14.75 -13.13
C ALA A 205 4.16 14.18 -12.27
N LEU A 206 3.48 13.14 -12.74
CA LEU A 206 2.54 12.38 -11.93
C LEU A 206 3.25 11.16 -11.34
N LEU A 207 3.26 11.05 -10.02
CA LEU A 207 3.80 9.89 -9.31
C LEU A 207 2.65 8.98 -8.85
N ALA A 208 2.85 7.67 -8.98
CA ALA A 208 1.92 6.70 -8.41
C ALA A 208 2.64 5.39 -8.07
N PHE A 209 2.33 4.83 -6.89
CA PHE A 209 3.00 3.66 -6.35
C PHE A 209 2.00 2.65 -5.82
N GLY A 210 2.37 1.37 -5.97
CA GLY A 210 1.60 0.24 -5.47
C GLY A 210 0.52 -0.26 -6.42
N GLU A 211 0.26 -1.55 -6.35
CA GLU A 211 -0.63 -2.30 -7.25
C GLU A 211 -2.08 -1.80 -7.24
N HIS A 212 -2.54 -1.22 -6.12
CA HIS A 212 -3.89 -0.65 -6.02
C HIS A 212 -4.12 0.55 -6.97
N LYS A 213 -3.06 1.12 -7.54
CA LYS A 213 -3.13 2.18 -8.55
C LYS A 213 -3.15 1.64 -9.98
N ALA A 214 -2.77 0.37 -10.20
CA ALA A 214 -2.63 -0.18 -11.55
C ALA A 214 -3.90 -0.05 -12.41
N PRO A 215 -5.12 -0.37 -11.93
CA PRO A 215 -6.32 -0.25 -12.77
C PRO A 215 -6.63 1.18 -13.20
N ILE A 216 -6.45 2.15 -12.30
CA ILE A 216 -6.74 3.56 -12.63
C ILE A 216 -5.65 4.17 -13.52
N LEU A 217 -4.40 3.75 -13.35
CA LEU A 217 -3.30 4.16 -14.22
C LEU A 217 -3.47 3.66 -15.64
N ARG A 218 -3.88 2.41 -15.84
CA ARG A 218 -4.22 1.92 -17.17
C ARG A 218 -5.28 2.80 -17.85
N ARG A 219 -6.33 3.17 -17.11
CA ARG A 219 -7.37 4.08 -17.63
C ARG A 219 -6.84 5.48 -17.93
N ALA A 220 -5.96 6.02 -17.08
CA ALA A 220 -5.39 7.35 -17.24
C ALA A 220 -4.40 7.44 -18.41
N VAL A 221 -3.64 6.36 -18.66
CA VAL A 221 -2.54 6.32 -19.65
C VAL A 221 -3.01 5.81 -21.03
N GLU A 222 -3.81 4.73 -21.04
CA GLU A 222 -4.22 4.02 -22.26
C GLU A 222 -5.67 4.29 -22.65
N GLY A 223 -6.49 4.75 -21.70
CA GLY A 223 -7.92 5.01 -21.89
C GLY A 223 -8.21 6.28 -22.68
N GLU A 224 -9.49 6.57 -22.85
CA GLU A 224 -9.95 7.83 -23.47
C GLU A 224 -9.80 9.01 -22.52
N VAL A 225 -9.56 10.18 -23.05
CA VAL A 225 -9.54 11.44 -22.30
C VAL A 225 -10.97 11.78 -21.89
N ALA A 226 -11.24 11.77 -20.59
CA ALA A 226 -12.57 12.02 -20.06
C ALA A 226 -12.53 12.58 -18.62
N GLY A 227 -13.47 13.45 -18.26
CA GLY A 227 -13.62 13.99 -16.91
C GLY A 227 -13.91 12.91 -15.83
N ALA A 228 -14.34 11.70 -16.23
CA ALA A 228 -14.48 10.56 -15.33
C ALA A 228 -13.13 10.06 -14.76
N VAL A 229 -12.00 10.45 -15.38
CA VAL A 229 -10.64 10.19 -14.94
C VAL A 229 -9.84 11.46 -15.20
N ALA A 230 -9.83 12.41 -14.27
CA ALA A 230 -9.18 13.71 -14.49
C ALA A 230 -7.69 13.59 -14.88
N ALA A 231 -6.98 12.59 -14.37
CA ALA A 231 -5.61 12.30 -14.78
C ALA A 231 -5.45 11.99 -16.28
N SER A 232 -6.52 11.57 -16.99
CA SER A 232 -6.48 11.33 -18.43
C SER A 232 -6.25 12.61 -19.26
N PHE A 233 -6.60 13.79 -18.74
CA PHE A 233 -6.30 15.05 -19.39
C PHE A 233 -4.80 15.31 -19.59
N LEU A 234 -3.94 14.67 -18.79
CA LEU A 234 -2.49 14.76 -18.95
C LEU A 234 -1.99 14.18 -20.29
N GLN A 235 -2.79 13.34 -20.97
CA GLN A 235 -2.48 12.87 -22.33
C GLN A 235 -2.39 14.02 -23.36
N GLU A 236 -3.04 15.15 -23.07
CA GLU A 236 -3.02 16.33 -23.94
C GLU A 236 -1.86 17.30 -23.65
N HIS A 237 -1.11 17.05 -22.56
CA HIS A 237 -0.03 17.93 -22.16
C HIS A 237 1.31 17.52 -22.78
N PRO A 238 2.03 18.44 -23.48
CA PRO A 238 3.23 18.08 -24.24
C PRO A 238 4.42 17.60 -23.39
N HIS A 239 4.46 17.99 -22.12
CA HIS A 239 5.56 17.71 -21.20
C HIS A 239 5.08 17.07 -19.90
N ALA A 240 4.00 16.29 -19.94
CA ALA A 240 3.60 15.45 -18.81
C ALA A 240 4.26 14.07 -18.92
N ALA A 241 4.64 13.50 -17.76
CA ALA A 241 5.12 12.12 -17.66
C ALA A 241 4.65 11.48 -16.36
N PHE A 242 4.38 10.17 -16.42
CA PHE A 242 4.02 9.35 -15.28
C PHE A 242 5.27 8.62 -14.77
N TYR A 243 5.51 8.69 -13.46
CA TYR A 243 6.62 8.06 -12.77
C TYR A 243 6.05 6.99 -11.82
N LEU A 244 6.20 5.75 -12.19
CA LEU A 244 5.53 4.62 -11.54
C LEU A 244 6.54 3.65 -10.95
N ASP A 245 6.16 2.95 -9.87
CA ASP A 245 6.83 1.71 -9.52
C ASP A 245 6.28 0.54 -10.37
N GLU A 246 6.97 -0.59 -10.37
CA GLU A 246 6.56 -1.80 -11.11
C GLU A 246 5.15 -2.24 -10.74
N ALA A 247 4.79 -2.16 -9.47
CA ALA A 247 3.48 -2.57 -8.97
C ALA A 247 2.34 -1.69 -9.51
N ALA A 248 2.55 -0.37 -9.54
CA ALA A 248 1.57 0.57 -10.11
C ALA A 248 1.41 0.43 -11.62
N ALA A 249 2.46 -0.01 -12.33
CA ALA A 249 2.45 -0.22 -13.77
C ALA A 249 1.87 -1.59 -14.19
N ALA A 250 1.54 -2.49 -13.26
CA ALA A 250 1.24 -3.90 -13.52
C ALA A 250 0.12 -4.14 -14.54
N ASP A 251 -0.88 -3.25 -14.61
CA ASP A 251 -2.00 -3.38 -15.55
C ASP A 251 -1.76 -2.72 -16.92
N LEU A 252 -0.67 -1.95 -17.10
CA LEU A 252 -0.33 -1.38 -18.40
C LEU A 252 -0.09 -2.50 -19.42
N THR A 253 -0.55 -2.29 -20.65
CA THR A 253 -0.47 -3.31 -21.70
C THR A 253 0.96 -3.82 -21.91
N ARG A 254 1.97 -2.94 -21.84
CA ARG A 254 3.38 -3.36 -21.97
C ARG A 254 3.88 -4.24 -20.83
N MET A 255 3.21 -4.24 -19.66
CA MET A 255 3.55 -5.10 -18.53
C MET A 255 2.63 -6.34 -18.47
N ALA A 256 1.32 -6.12 -18.62
CA ALA A 256 0.33 -7.18 -18.48
C ALA A 256 0.23 -8.12 -19.69
N THR A 257 0.37 -7.59 -20.92
CA THR A 257 0.20 -8.35 -22.16
C THR A 257 1.14 -7.83 -23.26
N PRO A 258 2.47 -7.83 -23.05
CA PRO A 258 3.43 -7.21 -23.96
C PRO A 258 3.41 -7.80 -25.38
N TRP A 259 3.06 -9.07 -25.52
CA TRP A 259 2.97 -9.77 -26.81
C TRP A 259 1.93 -9.20 -27.78
N VAL A 260 0.97 -8.41 -27.30
CA VAL A 260 0.03 -7.71 -28.19
C VAL A 260 0.64 -6.46 -28.82
N LEU A 261 1.79 -5.99 -28.32
CA LEU A 261 2.52 -4.83 -28.84
C LEU A 261 3.61 -5.22 -29.84
N GLY A 262 4.12 -6.45 -29.76
CA GLY A 262 5.17 -6.94 -30.63
C GLY A 262 5.89 -8.17 -30.08
N PRO A 263 6.99 -8.59 -30.74
CA PRO A 263 7.79 -9.73 -30.29
C PRO A 263 8.34 -9.56 -28.89
N CYS A 264 8.33 -10.63 -28.10
CA CYS A 264 8.79 -10.64 -26.70
C CYS A 264 9.95 -11.63 -26.50
N PRO A 265 10.87 -11.35 -25.55
CA PRO A 265 11.83 -12.35 -25.10
C PRO A 265 11.11 -13.36 -24.19
N TRP A 266 10.84 -14.56 -24.72
CA TRP A 266 10.07 -15.61 -24.03
C TRP A 266 10.92 -16.34 -22.99
N ASP A 267 10.94 -15.85 -21.76
CA ASP A 267 11.40 -16.60 -20.59
C ASP A 267 10.25 -17.38 -19.93
N GLU A 268 10.57 -18.07 -18.84
CA GLU A 268 9.61 -18.89 -18.10
C GLU A 268 8.50 -18.09 -17.43
N ALA A 269 8.80 -16.89 -16.97
CA ALA A 269 7.84 -16.04 -16.27
C ALA A 269 6.83 -15.46 -17.27
N LEU A 270 7.30 -14.95 -18.40
CA LEU A 270 6.45 -14.40 -19.45
C LEU A 270 5.61 -15.48 -20.14
N GLU A 271 6.19 -16.66 -20.40
CA GLU A 271 5.45 -17.83 -20.91
C GLU A 271 4.28 -18.19 -19.99
N ARG A 272 4.55 -18.32 -18.67
CA ARG A 272 3.52 -18.63 -17.67
C ARG A 272 2.41 -17.59 -17.67
N GLN A 273 2.77 -16.30 -17.68
CA GLN A 273 1.83 -15.19 -17.75
C GLN A 273 0.94 -15.26 -19.00
N ALA A 274 1.54 -15.46 -20.18
CA ALA A 274 0.83 -15.49 -21.46
C ALA A 274 -0.13 -16.68 -21.56
N VAL A 275 0.30 -17.88 -21.17
CA VAL A 275 -0.54 -19.10 -21.22
C VAL A 275 -1.73 -18.99 -20.26
N ILE A 276 -1.50 -18.51 -19.03
CA ILE A 276 -2.58 -18.31 -18.05
C ILE A 276 -3.54 -17.23 -18.55
N TRP A 277 -3.02 -16.11 -19.09
CA TRP A 277 -3.85 -15.07 -19.67
C TRP A 277 -4.73 -15.61 -20.82
N LEU A 278 -4.17 -16.41 -21.72
CA LEU A 278 -4.90 -17.00 -22.85
C LEU A 278 -6.00 -17.95 -22.36
N ALA A 279 -5.67 -18.85 -21.43
CA ALA A 279 -6.63 -19.77 -20.82
C ALA A 279 -7.82 -19.04 -20.18
N ARG A 280 -7.55 -17.97 -19.42
CA ARG A 280 -8.59 -17.13 -18.80
C ARG A 280 -9.42 -16.36 -19.82
N LYS A 281 -8.77 -15.77 -20.84
CA LYS A 281 -9.44 -15.03 -21.90
C LYS A 281 -10.43 -15.89 -22.66
N LEU A 282 -10.02 -17.12 -23.00
CA LEU A 282 -10.84 -18.07 -23.74
C LEU A 282 -11.76 -18.93 -22.84
N ARG A 283 -11.62 -18.82 -21.52
CA ARG A 283 -12.29 -19.67 -20.53
C ARG A 283 -12.10 -21.16 -20.85
N ARG A 284 -10.87 -21.53 -21.15
CA ARG A 284 -10.51 -22.88 -21.58
C ARG A 284 -9.32 -23.37 -20.74
N PRO A 285 -9.35 -24.63 -20.22
CA PRO A 285 -8.24 -25.22 -19.50
C PRO A 285 -6.95 -25.21 -20.33
N ILE A 286 -5.81 -25.03 -19.66
CA ILE A 286 -4.50 -24.89 -20.32
C ILE A 286 -4.22 -26.02 -21.31
N LEU A 287 -4.42 -27.29 -20.92
CA LEU A 287 -4.15 -28.43 -21.78
C LEU A 287 -5.09 -28.58 -23.00
N LYS A 288 -6.13 -27.73 -23.09
CA LYS A 288 -7.06 -27.69 -24.23
C LYS A 288 -6.82 -26.53 -25.19
N LEU A 289 -5.81 -25.70 -24.94
CA LEU A 289 -5.43 -24.62 -25.86
C LEU A 289 -4.73 -25.20 -27.10
N THR A 290 -5.07 -24.68 -28.28
CA THR A 290 -4.56 -25.13 -29.60
C THR A 290 -3.62 -24.11 -30.21
N ASP A 291 -2.89 -24.49 -31.26
CA ASP A 291 -2.01 -23.57 -32.00
C ASP A 291 -2.80 -22.39 -32.58
N GLU A 292 -4.05 -22.63 -33.03
CA GLU A 292 -4.96 -21.57 -33.50
C GLU A 292 -5.30 -20.57 -32.40
N ASP A 293 -5.60 -21.06 -31.20
CA ASP A 293 -5.89 -20.19 -30.06
C ASP A 293 -4.74 -19.20 -29.78
N TYR A 294 -3.50 -19.69 -29.86
CA TYR A 294 -2.31 -18.84 -29.70
C TYR A 294 -2.15 -17.85 -30.85
N ALA A 295 -2.28 -18.34 -32.11
CA ALA A 295 -2.08 -17.52 -33.29
C ALA A 295 -3.09 -16.36 -33.35
N GLU A 296 -4.37 -16.64 -33.10
CA GLU A 296 -5.45 -15.64 -33.10
C GLU A 296 -5.31 -14.59 -31.96
N ASN A 297 -4.51 -14.88 -30.94
CA ASN A 297 -4.33 -14.00 -29.77
C ASN A 297 -2.94 -13.36 -29.68
N GLY A 298 -2.20 -13.31 -30.80
CA GLY A 298 -0.91 -12.62 -30.89
C GLY A 298 0.26 -13.38 -30.26
N LEU A 299 0.11 -14.69 -30.02
CA LEU A 299 1.09 -15.54 -29.36
C LEU A 299 1.77 -16.55 -30.31
N ALA A 300 1.69 -16.32 -31.62
CA ALA A 300 2.29 -17.21 -32.63
C ALA A 300 3.82 -17.35 -32.51
N ASP A 301 4.52 -16.33 -32.02
CA ASP A 301 5.95 -16.37 -31.75
C ASP A 301 6.30 -17.21 -30.54
N LEU A 302 5.46 -17.21 -29.49
CA LEU A 302 5.62 -18.10 -28.34
C LEU A 302 5.58 -19.57 -28.75
N ILE A 303 4.54 -19.97 -29.46
CA ILE A 303 4.43 -21.39 -29.88
C ILE A 303 5.54 -21.79 -30.84
N ARG A 304 6.02 -20.90 -31.73
CA ARG A 304 7.22 -21.16 -32.55
C ARG A 304 8.47 -21.36 -31.67
N ALA A 305 8.67 -20.54 -30.67
CA ALA A 305 9.80 -20.65 -29.75
C ALA A 305 9.74 -21.94 -28.90
N ARG A 306 8.56 -22.49 -28.63
CA ARG A 306 8.35 -23.68 -27.80
C ARG A 306 8.08 -24.97 -28.59
N GLY A 307 7.94 -24.88 -29.91
CA GLY A 307 7.66 -26.04 -30.77
C GLY A 307 6.20 -26.49 -30.77
N GLY A 308 5.26 -25.56 -30.56
CA GLY A 308 3.81 -25.77 -30.59
C GLY A 308 3.11 -25.58 -29.23
N ALA A 309 1.79 -25.41 -29.28
CA ALA A 309 0.94 -25.20 -28.11
C ALA A 309 1.04 -26.34 -27.09
N TYR A 310 1.16 -27.59 -27.56
CA TYR A 310 1.31 -28.73 -26.66
C TYR A 310 2.47 -28.57 -25.68
N HIS A 311 3.62 -28.14 -26.15
CA HIS A 311 4.80 -27.99 -25.30
C HIS A 311 4.66 -26.81 -24.32
N ALA A 312 4.16 -25.66 -24.78
CA ALA A 312 3.90 -24.50 -23.95
C ALA A 312 2.86 -24.83 -22.85
N ASN A 313 1.75 -25.46 -23.24
CA ASN A 313 0.70 -25.89 -22.32
C ASN A 313 1.23 -26.85 -21.24
N LEU A 314 1.93 -27.89 -21.67
CA LEU A 314 2.44 -28.91 -20.76
C LEU A 314 3.48 -28.33 -19.78
N ASN A 315 4.31 -27.43 -20.24
CA ASN A 315 5.33 -26.77 -19.46
C ASN A 315 4.70 -25.93 -18.33
N VAL A 316 3.75 -25.05 -18.68
CA VAL A 316 3.06 -24.19 -17.70
C VAL A 316 2.17 -25.02 -16.77
N PHE A 317 1.45 -26.02 -17.29
CA PHE A 317 0.60 -26.89 -16.47
C PHE A 317 1.39 -27.65 -15.42
N ARG A 318 2.55 -28.26 -15.80
CA ARG A 318 3.42 -28.96 -14.85
C ARG A 318 3.95 -28.05 -13.76
N ARG A 319 4.30 -26.81 -14.09
CA ARG A 319 4.76 -25.84 -13.08
C ARG A 319 3.66 -25.48 -12.11
N LEU A 320 2.44 -25.21 -12.60
CA LEU A 320 1.30 -24.93 -11.73
C LEU A 320 0.98 -26.13 -10.84
N MET A 321 1.02 -27.35 -11.38
CA MET A 321 0.88 -28.56 -10.57
C MET A 321 1.97 -28.66 -9.49
N GLY A 322 3.21 -28.28 -9.82
CA GLY A 322 4.34 -28.26 -8.89
C GLY A 322 4.22 -27.23 -7.77
N THR A 323 3.33 -26.23 -7.88
CA THR A 323 3.07 -25.27 -6.79
C THR A 323 2.18 -25.86 -5.70
N ILE A 324 1.36 -26.86 -6.04
CA ILE A 324 0.40 -27.47 -5.10
C ILE A 324 1.18 -28.33 -4.10
N THR A 325 1.08 -28.00 -2.82
CA THR A 325 1.80 -28.70 -1.77
C THR A 325 0.87 -29.11 -0.64
N GLY A 326 1.04 -30.38 -0.20
CA GLY A 326 0.33 -30.93 0.94
C GLY A 326 1.16 -30.91 2.23
N TRP A 327 2.38 -30.39 2.20
CA TRP A 327 3.35 -30.46 3.29
C TRP A 327 3.49 -31.91 3.80
N PRO A 328 4.25 -32.76 3.13
CA PRO A 328 4.49 -34.13 3.61
C PRO A 328 5.29 -34.03 4.91
N GLY A 329 4.61 -34.22 6.01
CA GLY A 329 5.21 -34.27 7.34
C GLY A 329 5.72 -35.67 7.66
N GLY A 330 6.94 -35.96 7.31
CA GLY A 330 7.70 -37.03 8.02
C GLY A 330 8.13 -36.49 9.39
N LYS A 331 8.12 -37.32 10.43
CA LYS A 331 8.62 -36.92 11.76
C LYS A 331 10.09 -36.47 11.75
N GLU A 332 10.81 -36.76 10.68
CA GLU A 332 12.23 -36.45 10.49
C GLU A 332 12.52 -35.07 9.87
N ASP A 333 11.53 -34.44 9.24
CA ASP A 333 11.71 -33.15 8.54
C ASP A 333 11.10 -31.95 9.29
N LYS A 334 11.16 -31.95 10.62
CA LYS A 334 10.65 -30.82 11.42
C LYS A 334 11.47 -29.57 11.15
N GLN A 335 10.78 -28.54 10.69
CA GLN A 335 11.40 -27.26 10.39
C GLN A 335 11.01 -26.20 11.42
N ARG A 336 11.89 -25.22 11.61
CA ARG A 336 11.59 -23.99 12.35
C ARG A 336 11.00 -22.97 11.41
N VAL A 337 9.77 -22.57 11.71
CA VAL A 337 8.98 -21.65 10.90
C VAL A 337 8.75 -20.36 11.69
N LEU A 338 9.02 -19.22 11.09
CA LEU A 338 8.71 -17.91 11.66
C LEU A 338 7.73 -17.17 10.77
N VAL A 339 6.58 -16.81 11.33
CA VAL A 339 5.58 -15.97 10.67
C VAL A 339 5.71 -14.54 11.19
N LEU A 340 6.06 -13.61 10.32
CA LEU A 340 6.11 -12.17 10.61
C LEU A 340 4.78 -11.55 10.21
N SER A 341 3.93 -11.25 11.19
CA SER A 341 2.60 -10.65 11.02
C SER A 341 2.71 -9.15 11.25
N PRO A 342 2.43 -8.28 10.26
CA PRO A 342 2.44 -6.84 10.46
C PRO A 342 1.56 -6.43 11.64
N HIS A 343 0.27 -6.68 11.58
CA HIS A 343 -0.67 -6.45 12.68
C HIS A 343 -1.05 -7.75 13.38
N PRO A 344 -1.59 -7.66 14.62
CA PRO A 344 -2.09 -8.83 15.34
C PRO A 344 -3.41 -9.38 14.75
N ASP A 345 -3.36 -10.04 13.60
CA ASP A 345 -4.44 -10.77 12.89
C ASP A 345 -4.04 -11.18 11.46
N ASP A 346 -3.04 -10.53 10.86
CA ASP A 346 -2.63 -10.79 9.47
C ASP A 346 -2.20 -12.25 9.24
N ASP A 347 -1.60 -12.89 10.25
CA ASP A 347 -1.22 -14.30 10.23
C ASP A 347 -2.42 -15.22 9.99
N VAL A 348 -3.49 -15.07 10.78
CA VAL A 348 -4.68 -15.93 10.65
C VAL A 348 -5.55 -15.55 9.46
N ILE A 349 -5.64 -14.26 9.11
CA ILE A 349 -6.37 -13.77 7.93
C ILE A 349 -5.73 -14.32 6.64
N SER A 350 -4.39 -14.30 6.59
CA SER A 350 -3.65 -14.62 5.36
C SER A 350 -3.36 -16.09 5.22
N MET A 351 -2.89 -16.74 6.29
CA MET A 351 -2.37 -18.11 6.23
C MET A 351 -2.80 -18.99 7.41
N GLY A 352 -3.95 -18.70 8.03
CA GLY A 352 -4.40 -19.41 9.22
C GLY A 352 -4.57 -20.91 9.03
N GLY A 353 -4.99 -21.37 7.84
CA GLY A 353 -5.05 -22.80 7.50
C GLY A 353 -3.66 -23.43 7.45
N THR A 354 -2.74 -22.83 6.74
CA THR A 354 -1.33 -23.26 6.65
C THR A 354 -0.65 -23.21 8.01
N LEU A 355 -0.88 -22.17 8.81
CA LEU A 355 -0.34 -22.03 10.16
C LEU A 355 -0.76 -23.20 11.06
N MET A 356 -2.06 -23.50 11.14
CA MET A 356 -2.57 -24.62 11.93
C MET A 356 -2.01 -25.96 11.45
N ARG A 357 -1.89 -26.14 10.14
CA ARG A 357 -1.31 -27.37 9.55
C ARG A 357 0.15 -27.55 9.94
N PHE A 358 0.97 -26.50 9.93
CA PHE A 358 2.36 -26.56 10.42
C PHE A 358 2.43 -27.01 11.88
N VAL A 359 1.57 -26.45 12.74
CA VAL A 359 1.52 -26.84 14.16
C VAL A 359 1.11 -28.29 14.33
N GLU A 360 0.07 -28.75 13.62
CA GLU A 360 -0.43 -30.13 13.67
C GLU A 360 0.60 -31.14 13.16
N GLN A 361 1.39 -30.77 12.18
CA GLN A 361 2.51 -31.61 11.67
C GLN A 361 3.73 -31.61 12.59
N GLY A 362 3.69 -30.82 13.66
CA GLY A 362 4.72 -30.79 14.70
C GLY A 362 5.98 -30.00 14.31
N HIS A 363 5.89 -29.07 13.39
CA HIS A 363 6.93 -28.09 13.14
C HIS A 363 7.12 -27.16 14.35
N ASP A 364 8.32 -26.59 14.50
CA ASP A 364 8.60 -25.56 15.50
C ASP A 364 8.20 -24.18 14.97
N VAL A 365 6.95 -23.78 15.28
CA VAL A 365 6.31 -22.62 14.69
C VAL A 365 6.32 -21.45 15.65
N HIS A 366 6.80 -20.31 15.20
CA HIS A 366 6.77 -19.02 15.91
C HIS A 366 5.98 -18.00 15.12
N VAL A 367 5.20 -17.17 15.82
CA VAL A 367 4.52 -16.00 15.24
C VAL A 367 5.05 -14.74 15.91
N ALA A 368 5.34 -13.71 15.12
CA ALA A 368 5.82 -12.43 15.61
C ALA A 368 4.96 -11.29 15.04
N TYR A 369 4.27 -10.58 15.91
CA TYR A 369 3.50 -9.40 15.58
C TYR A 369 4.43 -8.19 15.57
N MET A 370 4.53 -7.53 14.41
CA MET A 370 5.55 -6.51 14.19
C MET A 370 5.16 -5.16 14.79
N VAL A 371 3.88 -4.78 14.72
CA VAL A 371 3.36 -3.54 15.31
C VAL A 371 2.19 -3.83 16.25
N SER A 372 1.86 -2.87 17.11
CA SER A 372 0.78 -3.01 18.10
C SER A 372 -0.62 -3.06 17.50
N GLY A 373 -0.85 -2.39 16.36
CA GLY A 373 -2.16 -2.30 15.70
C GLY A 373 -3.22 -1.48 16.49
N TYR A 374 -2.82 -0.68 17.47
CA TYR A 374 -3.73 0.04 18.36
C TYR A 374 -4.63 1.05 17.63
N LEU A 375 -4.18 1.60 16.51
CA LEU A 375 -4.93 2.59 15.72
C LEU A 375 -6.27 2.05 15.18
N SER A 376 -6.40 0.73 15.03
CA SER A 376 -7.63 0.09 14.54
C SER A 376 -8.61 -0.30 15.65
N VAL A 377 -8.35 0.06 16.91
CA VAL A 377 -9.24 -0.22 18.04
C VAL A 377 -10.11 1.00 18.34
N PHE A 378 -11.42 0.78 18.41
CA PHE A 378 -12.37 1.85 18.71
C PHE A 378 -12.37 2.27 20.19
N ASP A 379 -12.71 3.52 20.46
CA ASP A 379 -12.78 4.06 21.82
C ASP A 379 -13.85 3.38 22.69
N HIS A 380 -14.91 2.85 22.08
CA HIS A 380 -15.92 2.08 22.82
C HIS A 380 -15.38 0.74 23.33
N ASP A 381 -14.41 0.12 22.63
CA ASP A 381 -13.75 -1.08 23.12
C ASP A 381 -12.90 -0.78 24.35
N VAL A 382 -12.21 0.36 24.36
CA VAL A 382 -11.46 0.83 25.54
C VAL A 382 -12.40 1.00 26.75
N ARG A 383 -13.56 1.64 26.55
CA ARG A 383 -14.58 1.79 27.60
C ARG A 383 -15.06 0.45 28.12
N ARG A 384 -15.43 -0.47 27.21
CA ARG A 384 -15.88 -1.82 27.58
C ARG A 384 -14.85 -2.57 28.42
N GLN A 385 -13.57 -2.47 28.08
CA GLN A 385 -12.51 -3.11 28.86
C GLN A 385 -12.26 -2.41 30.20
N ALA A 386 -12.32 -1.09 30.24
CA ALA A 386 -12.20 -0.33 31.48
C ALA A 386 -13.36 -0.67 32.45
N ASP A 387 -14.60 -0.74 31.96
CA ASP A 387 -15.77 -1.16 32.72
C ASP A 387 -15.61 -2.60 33.23
N PHE A 388 -15.12 -3.51 32.41
CA PHE A 388 -14.85 -4.90 32.81
C PHE A 388 -13.83 -4.96 33.95
N VAL A 389 -12.72 -4.24 33.85
CA VAL A 389 -11.67 -4.21 34.92
C VAL A 389 -12.23 -3.61 36.22
N ARG A 390 -13.01 -2.54 36.13
CA ARG A 390 -13.69 -1.95 37.30
C ARG A 390 -14.60 -2.97 37.99
N ASP A 391 -15.48 -3.61 37.24
CA ASP A 391 -16.45 -4.54 37.79
C ASP A 391 -15.79 -5.83 38.28
N PHE A 392 -14.74 -6.31 37.59
CA PHE A 392 -13.90 -7.40 38.06
C PHE A 392 -13.26 -7.09 39.42
N ASN A 393 -12.62 -5.93 39.53
CA ASN A 393 -12.01 -5.51 40.80
C ASN A 393 -13.03 -5.41 41.91
N ARG A 394 -14.24 -4.87 41.61
CA ARG A 394 -15.33 -4.76 42.60
C ARG A 394 -15.83 -6.14 43.06
N ILE A 395 -16.04 -7.07 42.14
CA ILE A 395 -16.55 -8.43 42.45
C ILE A 395 -15.56 -9.22 43.30
N PHE A 396 -14.28 -9.09 42.99
CA PHE A 396 -13.21 -9.87 43.66
C PHE A 396 -12.57 -9.10 44.84
N GLY A 397 -13.10 -7.94 45.21
CA GLY A 397 -12.56 -7.14 46.34
C GLY A 397 -11.15 -6.59 46.09
N LEU A 398 -10.74 -6.47 44.83
CA LEU A 398 -9.46 -5.94 44.43
C LEU A 398 -9.62 -4.46 44.10
N THR A 399 -9.44 -3.57 45.07
CA THR A 399 -9.57 -2.11 44.86
C THR A 399 -8.25 -1.38 45.15
N PRO A 400 -7.29 -1.38 44.20
CA PRO A 400 -6.19 -0.44 44.31
C PRO A 400 -6.73 0.98 43.98
N ARG A 401 -6.54 1.96 44.87
CA ARG A 401 -6.86 3.38 44.59
C ARG A 401 -6.30 3.90 43.26
N GLN A 402 -5.21 3.31 42.82
CA GLN A 402 -4.56 3.59 41.52
C GLN A 402 -5.43 3.19 40.30
N ALA A 403 -6.15 2.06 40.37
CA ALA A 403 -7.03 1.61 39.30
C ALA A 403 -8.23 2.56 39.10
N GLU A 404 -8.86 3.02 40.19
CA GLU A 404 -9.95 3.99 40.09
C GLU A 404 -9.47 5.35 39.54
N ALA A 405 -8.27 5.79 39.94
CA ALA A 405 -7.70 7.04 39.42
C ALA A 405 -7.38 6.95 37.92
N LEU A 406 -6.90 5.81 37.46
CA LEU A 406 -6.63 5.55 36.06
C LEU A 406 -7.93 5.54 35.24
N GLU A 407 -8.94 4.81 35.69
CA GLU A 407 -10.26 4.75 35.04
C GLU A 407 -10.88 6.15 34.90
N LYS A 408 -10.86 6.98 35.97
CA LYS A 408 -11.35 8.35 35.88
C LYS A 408 -10.62 9.21 34.88
N ARG A 409 -9.30 9.03 34.72
CA ARG A 409 -8.51 9.76 33.69
C ARG A 409 -8.90 9.32 32.30
N ILE A 410 -9.04 8.02 32.08
CA ILE A 410 -9.45 7.44 30.79
C ILE A 410 -10.83 7.93 30.40
N ASP A 411 -11.82 7.81 31.31
CA ASP A 411 -13.18 8.26 31.05
C ASP A 411 -13.25 9.77 30.76
N LYS A 412 -12.52 10.59 31.56
CA LYS A 412 -12.42 12.03 31.33
C LYS A 412 -11.83 12.33 29.95
N PHE A 413 -10.74 11.65 29.56
CA PHE A 413 -10.10 11.84 28.24
C PHE A 413 -11.06 11.47 27.12
N LEU A 414 -11.68 10.27 27.16
CA LEU A 414 -12.59 9.79 26.13
C LEU A 414 -13.87 10.62 25.99
N ARG A 415 -14.32 11.31 27.05
CA ARG A 415 -15.44 12.28 26.99
C ARG A 415 -15.04 13.61 26.34
N GLN A 416 -13.78 14.01 26.48
CA GLN A 416 -13.26 15.30 26.02
C GLN A 416 -12.56 15.20 24.66
N LYS A 417 -12.21 13.97 24.25
CA LYS A 417 -11.53 13.70 22.97
C LYS A 417 -12.34 14.23 21.81
N ARG A 418 -11.69 15.08 21.03
CA ARG A 418 -12.26 15.61 19.80
C ARG A 418 -11.90 14.70 18.63
N PRO A 419 -12.68 14.74 17.56
CA PRO A 419 -12.26 14.14 16.29
C PRO A 419 -10.88 14.65 15.89
N GLY A 420 -9.96 13.70 15.61
CA GLY A 420 -8.58 14.05 15.24
C GLY A 420 -7.58 14.18 16.39
N ASP A 421 -8.01 14.09 17.65
CA ASP A 421 -7.09 14.08 18.80
C ASP A 421 -6.33 12.74 18.88
N VAL A 422 -5.03 12.83 19.15
CA VAL A 422 -4.18 11.66 19.43
C VAL A 422 -4.60 11.03 20.77
N ASP A 423 -4.59 9.70 20.82
CA ASP A 423 -4.91 8.97 22.06
C ASP A 423 -3.94 9.30 23.19
N ALA A 424 -4.48 9.46 24.41
CA ALA A 424 -3.64 9.53 25.59
C ALA A 424 -2.85 8.22 25.78
N PRO A 425 -1.64 8.26 26.35
CA PRO A 425 -0.79 7.07 26.52
C PRO A 425 -1.50 5.89 27.18
N GLU A 426 -2.37 6.16 28.16
CA GLU A 426 -3.14 5.13 28.85
C GLU A 426 -4.18 4.47 27.94
N VAL A 427 -4.83 5.25 27.06
CA VAL A 427 -5.79 4.74 26.07
C VAL A 427 -5.07 3.92 25.02
N GLN A 428 -3.93 4.40 24.52
CA GLN A 428 -3.09 3.68 23.59
C GLN A 428 -2.62 2.34 24.18
N ALA A 429 -2.18 2.34 25.45
CA ALA A 429 -1.75 1.11 26.13
C ALA A 429 -2.89 0.09 26.25
N ILE A 430 -4.13 0.52 26.54
CA ILE A 430 -5.28 -0.38 26.57
C ILE A 430 -5.60 -0.93 25.18
N LYS A 431 -5.60 -0.10 24.14
CA LYS A 431 -5.81 -0.53 22.76
C LYS A 431 -4.77 -1.57 22.35
N THR A 432 -3.49 -1.34 22.67
CA THR A 432 -2.41 -2.31 22.45
C THR A 432 -2.64 -3.61 23.21
N LEU A 433 -3.08 -3.54 24.49
CA LEU A 433 -3.38 -4.72 25.29
C LEU A 433 -4.55 -5.53 24.73
N ILE A 434 -5.60 -4.87 24.24
CA ILE A 434 -6.73 -5.53 23.56
C ILE A 434 -6.21 -6.36 22.39
N ARG A 435 -5.47 -5.75 21.47
CA ARG A 435 -4.90 -6.44 20.29
C ARG A 435 -4.00 -7.61 20.68
N ARG A 436 -3.17 -7.42 21.71
CA ARG A 436 -2.25 -8.43 22.23
C ARG A 436 -2.97 -9.65 22.83
N THR A 437 -4.02 -9.42 23.61
CA THR A 437 -4.82 -10.51 24.21
C THR A 437 -5.60 -11.28 23.16
N GLU A 438 -6.13 -10.60 22.14
CA GLU A 438 -6.80 -11.21 21.00
C GLU A 438 -5.83 -12.08 20.18
N ALA A 439 -4.64 -11.57 19.88
CA ALA A 439 -3.58 -12.30 19.18
C ALA A 439 -3.15 -13.57 19.94
N ASN A 440 -2.96 -13.47 21.25
CA ASN A 440 -2.67 -14.63 22.10
C ASN A 440 -3.82 -15.65 22.09
N ALA A 441 -5.08 -15.19 22.06
CA ALA A 441 -6.22 -16.09 21.98
C ALA A 441 -6.30 -16.80 20.62
N ALA A 442 -5.98 -16.11 19.52
CA ALA A 442 -5.91 -16.68 18.17
C ALA A 442 -4.77 -17.68 18.06
N ALA A 443 -3.57 -17.34 18.54
CA ALA A 443 -2.40 -18.21 18.54
C ALA A 443 -2.66 -19.51 19.33
N ARG A 444 -3.23 -19.42 20.52
CA ARG A 444 -3.64 -20.60 21.32
C ARG A 444 -4.68 -21.44 20.58
N PHE A 445 -5.64 -20.82 19.91
CA PHE A 445 -6.61 -21.55 19.10
C PHE A 445 -5.96 -22.30 17.93
N CYS A 446 -4.92 -21.73 17.34
CA CYS A 446 -4.10 -22.39 16.31
C CYS A 446 -3.14 -23.47 16.89
N GLY A 447 -3.10 -23.67 18.20
CA GLY A 447 -2.26 -24.69 18.86
C GLY A 447 -0.86 -24.21 19.22
N LEU A 448 -0.57 -22.90 19.14
CA LEU A 448 0.73 -22.34 19.52
C LEU A 448 0.84 -22.18 21.04
N ALA A 449 2.00 -22.55 21.59
CA ALA A 449 2.35 -22.25 22.97
C ALA A 449 2.70 -20.77 23.14
N GLU A 450 2.54 -20.25 24.35
CA GLU A 450 2.70 -18.81 24.63
C GLU A 450 4.14 -18.32 24.39
N ASP A 451 5.15 -19.17 24.63
CA ASP A 451 6.57 -18.88 24.39
C ASP A 451 6.93 -18.81 22.90
N ARG A 452 6.01 -19.20 22.02
CA ARG A 452 6.13 -19.15 20.56
C ARG A 452 5.51 -17.88 19.95
N VAL A 453 4.91 -17.03 20.77
CA VAL A 453 4.27 -15.78 20.36
C VAL A 453 5.14 -14.60 20.77
N HIS A 454 5.47 -13.72 19.83
CA HIS A 454 6.37 -12.60 20.01
C HIS A 454 5.69 -11.29 19.63
N PHE A 455 5.90 -10.23 20.41
CA PHE A 455 5.43 -8.87 20.11
C PHE A 455 6.67 -7.98 19.97
N LEU A 456 6.90 -7.44 18.78
CA LEU A 456 8.11 -6.67 18.46
C LEU A 456 7.94 -5.18 18.72
N GLU A 457 6.72 -4.65 18.57
CA GLU A 457 6.36 -3.25 18.81
C GLU A 457 7.35 -2.28 18.11
N LEU A 458 7.53 -2.46 16.78
CA LEU A 458 8.51 -1.71 16.01
C LEU A 458 8.25 -0.20 16.11
N PRO A 459 9.27 0.60 16.49
CA PRO A 459 9.13 2.03 16.80
C PRO A 459 8.65 2.92 15.66
N PHE A 460 8.75 2.47 14.41
CA PHE A 460 8.27 3.26 13.26
C PHE A 460 6.76 3.50 13.30
N TYR A 461 6.01 2.62 13.97
CA TYR A 461 4.54 2.65 14.04
C TYR A 461 4.04 3.51 15.19
N ASP A 462 4.67 3.42 16.37
CA ASP A 462 4.25 4.09 17.58
C ASP A 462 4.92 5.47 17.72
N THR A 463 4.53 6.40 16.85
CA THR A 463 5.13 7.75 16.80
C THR A 463 4.43 8.78 17.71
N GLY A 464 3.28 8.44 18.28
CA GLY A 464 2.41 9.38 19.01
C GLY A 464 1.65 10.35 18.09
N VAL A 465 1.80 10.20 16.77
CA VAL A 465 1.05 10.90 15.72
C VAL A 465 0.60 9.87 14.68
N VAL A 466 -0.25 10.26 13.73
CA VAL A 466 -0.72 9.33 12.67
C VAL A 466 0.40 8.93 11.72
N GLU A 467 1.36 9.81 11.51
CA GLU A 467 2.43 9.61 10.55
C GLU A 467 3.48 8.63 11.06
N LYS A 468 3.73 7.58 10.27
CA LYS A 468 4.74 6.56 10.56
C LYS A 468 6.12 7.08 10.18
N ARG A 469 7.13 6.72 10.98
CA ARG A 469 8.52 7.05 10.66
C ARG A 469 9.08 6.14 9.56
N PRO A 470 10.10 6.56 8.82
CA PRO A 470 10.87 5.66 7.98
C PRO A 470 11.50 4.55 8.81
N ILE A 471 11.65 3.36 8.20
CA ILE A 471 12.38 2.26 8.82
C ILE A 471 13.83 2.66 9.12
N GLY A 472 14.25 2.40 10.34
CA GLY A 472 15.61 2.65 10.82
C GLY A 472 16.18 1.45 11.55
N PRO A 473 17.45 1.56 12.03
CA PRO A 473 18.10 0.47 12.76
C PRO A 473 17.31 -0.03 13.98
N GLN A 474 16.56 0.85 14.65
CA GLN A 474 15.72 0.53 15.80
C GLN A 474 14.56 -0.42 15.45
N ASP A 475 14.14 -0.45 14.18
CA ASP A 475 13.09 -1.35 13.69
C ASP A 475 13.66 -2.68 13.20
N VAL A 476 14.86 -2.65 12.64
CA VAL A 476 15.55 -3.82 12.08
C VAL A 476 16.12 -4.73 13.19
N VAL A 477 16.67 -4.13 14.26
CA VAL A 477 17.34 -4.87 15.35
C VAL A 477 16.42 -5.86 16.07
N PRO A 478 15.16 -5.54 16.44
CA PRO A 478 14.26 -6.50 17.07
C PRO A 478 13.98 -7.72 16.19
N VAL A 479 13.75 -7.50 14.88
CA VAL A 479 13.50 -8.58 13.92
C VAL A 479 14.74 -9.47 13.79
N ARG A 480 15.93 -8.87 13.65
CA ARG A 480 17.19 -9.61 13.57
C ARG A 480 17.45 -10.47 14.82
N ARG A 481 17.25 -9.90 16.02
CA ARG A 481 17.39 -10.65 17.28
C ARG A 481 16.47 -11.86 17.35
N LEU A 482 15.24 -11.72 16.82
CA LEU A 482 14.31 -12.83 16.76
C LEU A 482 14.78 -13.90 15.77
N LEU A 483 15.30 -13.53 14.61
CA LEU A 483 15.91 -14.45 13.64
C LEU A 483 17.10 -15.23 14.28
N GLU A 484 17.97 -14.54 15.02
CA GLU A 484 19.10 -15.13 15.76
C GLU A 484 18.63 -16.13 16.85
N LYS A 485 17.52 -15.80 17.55
CA LYS A 485 16.92 -16.66 18.58
C LYS A 485 16.26 -17.90 17.99
N VAL A 486 15.40 -17.73 16.99
CA VAL A 486 14.60 -18.81 16.39
C VAL A 486 15.42 -19.64 15.41
N ARG A 487 16.32 -19.02 14.66
CA ARG A 487 17.09 -19.62 13.55
C ARG A 487 16.19 -20.37 12.57
N PRO A 488 15.19 -19.68 11.98
CA PRO A 488 14.19 -20.32 11.14
C PRO A 488 14.81 -20.85 9.84
N GLN A 489 14.24 -21.91 9.28
CA GLN A 489 14.51 -22.39 7.93
C GLN A 489 13.51 -21.78 6.93
N ILE A 490 12.31 -21.43 7.42
CA ILE A 490 11.26 -20.79 6.64
C ILE A 490 10.77 -19.54 7.37
N VAL A 491 10.66 -18.45 6.64
CA VAL A 491 10.05 -17.20 7.11
C VAL A 491 8.87 -16.87 6.21
N PHE A 492 7.74 -16.54 6.80
CA PHE A 492 6.60 -15.95 6.10
C PHE A 492 6.49 -14.48 6.48
N ALA A 493 6.22 -13.62 5.50
CA ALA A 493 6.00 -12.20 5.70
C ALA A 493 4.88 -11.69 4.79
N ALA A 494 4.29 -10.55 5.14
CA ALA A 494 3.28 -9.93 4.30
C ALA A 494 3.90 -9.36 3.03
N GLY A 495 3.43 -9.82 1.88
CA GLY A 495 3.75 -9.31 0.55
C GLY A 495 2.64 -8.44 -0.02
N ASP A 496 1.77 -7.89 0.83
CA ASP A 496 0.68 -7.01 0.43
C ASP A 496 1.23 -5.60 0.15
N LEU A 497 1.61 -5.38 -1.11
CA LEU A 497 2.13 -4.12 -1.61
C LEU A 497 1.02 -3.10 -1.92
N SER A 498 -0.24 -3.51 -1.75
CA SER A 498 -1.44 -2.67 -1.95
C SER A 498 -1.96 -2.05 -0.66
N ASP A 499 -1.28 -2.29 0.48
CA ASP A 499 -1.67 -1.73 1.76
C ASP A 499 -1.74 -0.18 1.67
N PRO A 500 -2.94 0.41 1.81
CA PRO A 500 -3.13 1.85 1.68
C PRO A 500 -2.39 2.64 2.77
N HIS A 501 -2.08 2.00 3.91
CA HIS A 501 -1.41 2.62 5.05
C HIS A 501 0.11 2.47 5.02
N GLY A 502 0.64 1.67 4.10
CA GLY A 502 2.07 1.42 3.98
C GLY A 502 2.70 0.62 5.13
N THR A 503 1.92 0.16 6.13
CA THR A 503 2.45 -0.60 7.26
C THR A 503 3.04 -1.93 6.81
N HIS A 504 2.34 -2.68 5.96
CA HIS A 504 2.80 -3.97 5.45
C HIS A 504 4.09 -3.82 4.64
N ARG A 505 4.18 -2.78 3.81
CA ARG A 505 5.41 -2.46 3.05
C ARG A 505 6.60 -2.15 3.97
N GLN A 506 6.37 -1.35 5.01
CA GLN A 506 7.41 -1.01 5.98
C GLN A 506 7.83 -2.23 6.81
N CYS A 507 6.88 -3.08 7.23
CA CYS A 507 7.18 -4.33 7.90
C CYS A 507 8.00 -5.28 7.01
N LEU A 508 7.66 -5.40 5.73
CA LEU A 508 8.45 -6.20 4.77
C LEU A 508 9.86 -5.62 4.60
N GLU A 509 10.02 -4.30 4.52
CA GLU A 509 11.34 -3.67 4.43
C GLU A 509 12.18 -3.93 5.69
N ALA A 510 11.60 -3.81 6.89
CA ALA A 510 12.28 -4.15 8.14
C ALA A 510 12.70 -5.63 8.17
N ALA A 511 11.82 -6.54 7.72
CA ALA A 511 12.10 -7.96 7.61
C ALA A 511 13.25 -8.24 6.61
N ARG A 512 13.22 -7.61 5.43
CA ARG A 512 14.26 -7.74 4.39
C ARG A 512 15.63 -7.30 4.88
N LEU A 513 15.72 -6.11 5.48
CA LEU A 513 16.96 -5.57 6.04
C LEU A 513 17.47 -6.45 7.20
N ALA A 514 16.58 -6.99 8.02
CA ALA A 514 16.95 -7.90 9.10
C ALA A 514 17.48 -9.24 8.58
N LEU A 515 16.89 -9.80 7.52
CA LEU A 515 17.34 -11.02 6.86
C LEU A 515 18.70 -10.85 6.17
N GLU A 516 18.91 -9.71 5.51
CA GLU A 516 20.21 -9.36 4.92
C GLU A 516 21.31 -9.28 6.01
N ALA A 517 21.04 -8.57 7.10
CA ALA A 517 21.96 -8.46 8.23
C ALA A 517 22.19 -9.82 8.92
N TYR A 518 21.17 -10.67 9.00
CA TYR A 518 21.26 -12.04 9.52
C TYR A 518 22.14 -12.92 8.62
N GLY A 519 21.96 -12.88 7.30
CA GLY A 519 22.80 -13.60 6.33
C GLY A 519 24.24 -13.11 6.34
N ALA A 520 24.47 -11.80 6.47
CA ALA A 520 25.82 -11.22 6.56
C ALA A 520 26.60 -11.69 7.80
N SER A 521 25.92 -12.19 8.85
CA SER A 521 26.57 -12.80 10.02
C SER A 521 27.07 -14.23 9.79
N GLY A 522 26.91 -14.79 8.57
CA GLY A 522 27.27 -16.19 8.22
C GLY A 522 26.19 -17.21 8.58
N ALA A 523 25.02 -16.78 9.04
CA ALA A 523 23.91 -17.68 9.31
C ALA A 523 23.25 -18.19 8.00
N PRO A 524 22.74 -19.44 7.95
CA PRO A 524 22.01 -19.93 6.79
C PRO A 524 20.79 -19.05 6.50
N ALA A 525 20.67 -18.57 5.26
CA ALA A 525 19.53 -17.75 4.86
C ALA A 525 18.26 -18.62 4.82
N PRO A 526 17.19 -18.24 5.55
CA PRO A 526 15.92 -18.95 5.47
C PRO A 526 15.24 -18.71 4.11
N ALA A 527 14.36 -19.63 3.70
CA ALA A 527 13.47 -19.40 2.60
C ALA A 527 12.41 -18.38 3.02
N LEU A 528 12.33 -17.23 2.31
CA LEU A 528 11.32 -16.20 2.55
C LEU A 528 10.14 -16.40 1.61
N TRP A 529 8.95 -16.57 2.19
CA TRP A 529 7.68 -16.69 1.50
C TRP A 529 6.79 -15.50 1.83
N LEU A 530 6.14 -14.96 0.82
CA LEU A 530 5.23 -13.85 0.95
C LEU A 530 3.78 -14.32 0.86
N TYR A 531 2.98 -13.97 1.87
CA TYR A 531 1.53 -14.10 1.82
C TYR A 531 0.87 -12.76 1.52
N ARG A 532 -0.39 -12.75 1.11
CA ARG A 532 -1.19 -11.53 0.98
C ARG A 532 -2.29 -11.47 2.02
N GLY A 533 -2.61 -10.24 2.46
CA GLY A 533 -3.66 -9.95 3.44
C GLY A 533 -5.08 -10.03 2.87
N ALA A 534 -6.04 -9.41 3.55
CA ALA A 534 -7.46 -9.47 3.19
C ALA A 534 -7.83 -8.72 1.89
N TRP A 535 -6.92 -7.92 1.32
CA TRP A 535 -7.24 -6.99 0.25
C TRP A 535 -7.09 -7.57 -1.16
N GLN A 536 -6.09 -8.41 -1.36
CA GLN A 536 -5.74 -8.99 -2.66
C GLN A 536 -5.15 -10.38 -2.52
N GLU A 537 -5.14 -11.14 -3.62
CA GLU A 537 -4.43 -12.41 -3.73
C GLU A 537 -3.34 -12.31 -4.80
N TRP A 538 -2.37 -13.23 -4.77
CA TRP A 538 -1.38 -13.35 -5.81
C TRP A 538 -2.06 -13.73 -7.14
N PRO A 539 -1.70 -13.08 -8.25
CA PRO A 539 -2.12 -13.57 -9.56
C PRO A 539 -1.52 -14.96 -9.81
N ALA A 540 -2.26 -15.84 -10.52
CA ALA A 540 -1.89 -17.26 -10.68
C ALA A 540 -0.46 -17.46 -11.22
N GLU A 541 0.00 -16.55 -12.06
CA GLU A 541 1.35 -16.55 -12.62
C GLU A 541 2.45 -16.23 -11.61
N ARG A 542 2.11 -15.72 -10.43
CA ARG A 542 3.05 -15.41 -9.35
C ARG A 542 2.92 -16.32 -8.13
N ILE A 543 2.03 -17.31 -8.18
CA ILE A 543 1.87 -18.28 -7.09
C ILE A 543 2.96 -19.34 -7.22
N ASP A 544 3.89 -19.38 -6.26
CA ASP A 544 4.95 -20.37 -6.22
C ASP A 544 4.64 -21.53 -5.25
N MET A 545 3.68 -21.30 -4.34
CA MET A 545 3.18 -22.31 -3.42
C MET A 545 1.68 -22.14 -3.19
N ALA A 546 0.92 -23.19 -3.45
CA ALA A 546 -0.52 -23.27 -3.26
C ALA A 546 -0.84 -24.37 -2.23
N VAL A 547 -1.45 -23.98 -1.11
CA VAL A 547 -1.82 -24.90 -0.03
C VAL A 547 -3.33 -25.13 -0.05
N PRO A 548 -3.81 -26.29 -0.53
CA PRO A 548 -5.23 -26.60 -0.54
C PRO A 548 -5.80 -26.72 0.88
N LEU A 549 -6.97 -26.20 1.12
CA LEU A 549 -7.71 -26.29 2.37
C LEU A 549 -9.03 -27.03 2.16
N SER A 550 -9.37 -27.91 3.09
CA SER A 550 -10.68 -28.52 3.20
C SER A 550 -11.72 -27.52 3.77
N PRO A 551 -13.04 -27.80 3.63
CA PRO A 551 -14.08 -27.00 4.28
C PRO A 551 -13.89 -26.85 5.79
N ASP A 552 -13.44 -27.91 6.47
CA ASP A 552 -13.21 -27.88 7.92
C ASP A 552 -12.01 -27.01 8.29
N GLU A 553 -10.92 -27.06 7.54
CA GLU A 553 -9.74 -26.19 7.76
C GLU A 553 -10.11 -24.73 7.52
N LEU A 554 -10.87 -24.41 6.47
CA LEU A 554 -11.35 -23.07 6.20
C LEU A 554 -12.26 -22.55 7.32
N LYS A 555 -13.17 -23.38 7.84
CA LYS A 555 -14.00 -23.07 8.99
C LYS A 555 -13.18 -22.82 10.26
N ARG A 556 -12.15 -23.61 10.50
CA ARG A 556 -11.24 -23.42 11.65
C ARG A 556 -10.46 -22.10 11.51
N LYS A 557 -9.99 -21.77 10.31
CA LYS A 557 -9.39 -20.46 10.01
C LYS A 557 -10.33 -19.33 10.37
N ARG A 558 -11.61 -19.40 9.99
CA ARG A 558 -12.64 -18.41 10.38
C ARG A 558 -12.73 -18.24 11.88
N PHE A 559 -12.72 -19.33 12.65
CA PHE A 559 -12.77 -19.26 14.11
C PHE A 559 -11.51 -18.68 14.72
N ALA A 560 -10.34 -18.85 14.11
CA ALA A 560 -9.12 -18.14 14.51
C ALA A 560 -9.26 -16.63 14.29
N ILE A 561 -9.75 -16.20 13.13
CA ILE A 561 -10.03 -14.77 12.84
C ILE A 561 -11.03 -14.19 13.84
N PHE A 562 -12.04 -14.95 14.25
CA PHE A 562 -13.04 -14.52 15.24
C PHE A 562 -12.48 -14.27 16.65
N ARG A 563 -11.23 -14.65 16.96
CA ARG A 563 -10.58 -14.29 18.21
C ARG A 563 -10.22 -12.80 18.27
N HIS A 564 -10.08 -12.16 17.12
CA HIS A 564 -9.83 -10.73 17.00
C HIS A 564 -11.14 -9.93 17.05
N GLN A 565 -11.72 -9.84 18.26
CA GLN A 565 -13.05 -9.28 18.50
C GLN A 565 -13.14 -7.78 18.15
N SER A 566 -12.07 -7.02 18.43
CA SER A 566 -11.98 -5.58 18.12
C SER A 566 -11.95 -5.29 16.61
N GLN A 567 -11.76 -6.32 15.76
CA GLN A 567 -11.66 -6.20 14.31
C GLN A 567 -12.90 -6.74 13.58
N LYS A 568 -13.97 -7.10 14.31
CA LYS A 568 -15.22 -7.64 13.74
C LYS A 568 -16.15 -6.57 13.21
N ASP A 569 -16.09 -5.38 13.79
CA ASP A 569 -16.86 -4.24 13.30
C ASP A 569 -16.32 -3.81 11.93
N ARG A 570 -17.06 -2.95 11.22
CA ARG A 570 -16.61 -2.42 9.93
C ARG A 570 -15.16 -2.03 10.03
N ALA A 571 -14.31 -2.65 9.22
CA ALA A 571 -12.92 -2.23 9.11
C ALA A 571 -12.89 -0.72 8.91
N MET A 572 -12.10 0.01 9.69
CA MET A 572 -11.91 1.46 9.53
C MET A 572 -11.44 1.83 8.12
N PHE A 573 -10.95 0.83 7.38
CA PHE A 573 -10.31 0.97 6.09
C PHE A 573 -10.89 0.02 5.04
N PRO A 574 -12.22 0.00 4.79
CA PRO A 574 -12.77 -0.80 3.72
C PRO A 574 -12.39 -0.18 2.37
N GLY A 575 -12.23 -1.01 1.35
CA GLY A 575 -12.40 -0.53 -0.01
C GLY A 575 -13.77 0.16 -0.16
N PRO A 576 -13.92 1.12 -1.07
CA PRO A 576 -15.03 2.10 -1.07
C PRO A 576 -16.43 1.49 -1.12
N TYR A 577 -16.57 0.25 -1.56
CA TYR A 577 -17.86 -0.42 -1.71
C TYR A 577 -17.91 -1.81 -1.07
N ASP A 578 -16.89 -2.20 -0.31
CA ASP A 578 -16.80 -3.53 0.27
C ASP A 578 -17.27 -3.52 1.72
N SER A 579 -18.49 -4.04 1.96
CA SER A 579 -19.08 -4.16 3.29
C SER A 579 -18.77 -5.48 3.98
N ARG A 580 -17.99 -6.37 3.33
CA ARG A 580 -17.64 -7.67 3.89
C ARG A 580 -16.67 -7.53 5.06
N GLU A 581 -16.82 -8.35 6.07
CA GLU A 581 -15.87 -8.51 7.16
C GLU A 581 -14.56 -9.18 6.68
N PHE A 582 -13.47 -9.05 7.42
CA PHE A 582 -12.17 -9.62 7.05
C PHE A 582 -12.22 -11.13 6.81
N TRP A 583 -12.98 -11.88 7.62
CA TRP A 583 -13.11 -13.32 7.44
C TRP A 583 -13.83 -13.70 6.13
N GLN A 584 -14.85 -12.93 5.73
CA GLN A 584 -15.56 -13.14 4.46
C GLN A 584 -14.62 -12.93 3.27
N ARG A 585 -13.83 -11.85 3.32
CA ARG A 585 -12.83 -11.55 2.29
C ARG A 585 -11.76 -12.65 2.20
N ALA A 586 -11.27 -13.11 3.35
CA ALA A 586 -10.26 -14.17 3.41
C ALA A 586 -10.78 -15.49 2.81
N GLU A 587 -12.00 -15.91 3.17
CA GLU A 587 -12.63 -17.11 2.63
C GLU A 587 -12.89 -17.01 1.13
N GLU A 588 -13.55 -15.92 0.69
CA GLU A 588 -13.84 -15.72 -0.73
C GLU A 588 -12.58 -15.65 -1.57
N ARG A 589 -11.52 -15.03 -1.07
CA ARG A 589 -10.23 -15.00 -1.72
C ARG A 589 -9.64 -16.40 -1.89
N ASN A 590 -9.61 -17.20 -0.82
CA ASN A 590 -9.08 -18.55 -0.89
C ASN A 590 -9.92 -19.47 -1.79
N MET A 591 -11.25 -19.31 -1.79
CA MET A 591 -12.16 -20.04 -2.69
C MET A 591 -11.99 -19.58 -4.14
N ALA A 592 -11.80 -18.27 -4.38
CA ALA A 592 -11.58 -17.74 -5.73
C ALA A 592 -10.25 -18.25 -6.33
N THR A 593 -9.20 -18.40 -5.51
CA THR A 593 -7.93 -18.99 -5.94
C THR A 593 -8.10 -20.46 -6.33
N ALA A 594 -8.87 -21.23 -5.56
CA ALA A 594 -9.20 -22.62 -5.90
C ALA A 594 -10.01 -22.71 -7.20
N ALA A 595 -11.04 -21.87 -7.37
CA ALA A 595 -11.83 -21.82 -8.59
C ALA A 595 -11.00 -21.41 -9.82
N LEU A 596 -10.00 -20.53 -9.64
CA LEU A 596 -9.09 -20.18 -10.72
C LEU A 596 -8.22 -21.37 -11.14
N TYR A 597 -7.69 -22.15 -10.18
CA TYR A 597 -6.91 -23.35 -10.46
C TYR A 597 -7.75 -24.40 -11.20
N ASP A 598 -9.00 -24.62 -10.78
CA ASP A 598 -9.95 -25.51 -11.48
C ASP A 598 -10.21 -25.04 -12.92
N ALA A 599 -10.49 -23.75 -13.12
CA ALA A 599 -10.69 -23.17 -14.45
C ALA A 599 -9.47 -23.31 -15.38
N LEU A 600 -8.26 -23.36 -14.83
CA LEU A 600 -7.02 -23.63 -15.57
C LEU A 600 -6.82 -25.12 -15.89
N GLY A 601 -7.66 -26.01 -15.35
CA GLY A 601 -7.65 -27.46 -15.56
C GLY A 601 -6.81 -28.23 -14.52
N LEU A 602 -6.49 -27.60 -13.39
CA LEU A 602 -5.85 -28.23 -12.26
C LEU A 602 -6.90 -28.96 -11.38
N PRO A 603 -6.50 -29.82 -10.41
CA PRO A 603 -7.46 -30.48 -9.52
C PRO A 603 -8.35 -29.49 -8.77
N GLU A 604 -9.63 -29.83 -8.63
CA GLU A 604 -10.61 -29.07 -7.88
C GLU A 604 -10.31 -29.12 -6.38
N TYR A 605 -10.25 -27.95 -5.76
CA TYR A 605 -10.09 -27.78 -4.30
C TYR A 605 -11.18 -26.84 -3.77
N HIS A 606 -11.51 -26.98 -2.48
CA HIS A 606 -12.49 -26.09 -1.84
C HIS A 606 -11.94 -24.66 -1.65
N ALA A 607 -10.71 -24.55 -1.21
CA ALA A 607 -10.01 -23.29 -1.01
C ALA A 607 -8.49 -23.49 -1.14
N ILE A 608 -7.76 -22.42 -1.45
CA ILE A 608 -6.29 -22.41 -1.54
C ILE A 608 -5.75 -21.17 -0.84
N GLU A 609 -4.78 -21.34 0.06
CA GLU A 609 -3.89 -20.28 0.51
C GLU A 609 -2.68 -20.22 -0.42
N ALA A 610 -2.35 -19.01 -0.91
CA ALA A 610 -1.33 -18.84 -1.94
C ALA A 610 -0.15 -18.00 -1.43
N PHE A 611 1.05 -18.37 -1.88
CA PHE A 611 2.29 -17.74 -1.47
C PHE A 611 3.21 -17.54 -2.67
N ALA A 612 3.95 -16.43 -2.66
CA ALA A 612 5.03 -16.16 -3.61
C ALA A 612 6.38 -16.25 -2.91
N ARG A 613 7.41 -16.72 -3.61
CA ARG A 613 8.76 -16.78 -3.07
C ARG A 613 9.49 -15.45 -3.25
N TRP A 614 10.21 -15.01 -2.24
CA TRP A 614 11.09 -13.86 -2.36
C TRP A 614 12.51 -14.28 -2.75
N PRO A 615 13.22 -13.55 -3.64
CA PRO A 615 12.72 -12.40 -4.41
C PRO A 615 11.65 -12.80 -5.43
N LEU A 616 10.68 -11.90 -5.69
CA LEU A 616 9.64 -12.14 -6.70
C LEU A 616 10.28 -12.32 -8.08
N ALA A 617 9.91 -13.39 -8.78
CA ALA A 617 10.39 -13.62 -10.13
C ALA A 617 9.90 -12.51 -11.09
N ARG A 618 10.81 -12.00 -11.90
CA ARG A 618 10.53 -11.06 -12.99
C ARG A 618 10.82 -11.72 -14.33
N SER A 619 10.07 -11.35 -15.35
CA SER A 619 10.46 -11.68 -16.71
C SER A 619 11.57 -10.74 -17.18
N ALA A 620 12.42 -11.19 -18.10
CA ALA A 620 13.41 -10.35 -18.74
C ALA A 620 12.77 -9.15 -19.47
N HIS A 621 11.53 -9.32 -19.96
CA HIS A 621 10.75 -8.23 -20.51
C HIS A 621 10.43 -7.17 -19.46
N ALA A 622 9.93 -7.58 -18.28
CA ALA A 622 9.61 -6.66 -17.19
C ALA A 622 10.86 -5.92 -16.69
N GLU A 623 12.00 -6.62 -16.55
CA GLU A 623 13.28 -6.00 -16.17
C GLU A 623 13.74 -4.95 -17.18
N ALA A 624 13.58 -5.22 -18.49
CA ALA A 624 13.93 -4.28 -19.55
C ALA A 624 13.04 -3.02 -19.60
N GLN A 625 11.87 -3.05 -18.96
CA GLN A 625 10.97 -1.88 -18.86
C GLN A 625 11.35 -0.93 -17.71
N LEU A 626 12.20 -1.36 -16.79
CA LEU A 626 12.60 -0.54 -15.65
C LEU A 626 13.62 0.53 -16.08
N GLY A 627 13.38 1.78 -15.68
CA GLY A 627 14.32 2.88 -15.87
C GLY A 627 15.59 2.67 -15.04
N SER A 628 16.73 3.09 -15.59
CA SER A 628 17.99 3.22 -14.82
C SER A 628 17.83 4.26 -13.71
N GLU A 629 18.34 3.98 -12.53
CA GLU A 629 18.39 4.91 -11.39
C GLU A 629 19.18 6.19 -11.67
#